data_f18584fb4e9667350697599c4aeb3a4e
#
_entry.id   f18584fb4e9667350697599c4aeb3a4e
#
_cell.length_a   1.000
_cell.length_b   1.000
_cell.length_c   1.000
_cell.angle_alpha   90.00
_cell.angle_beta   90.00
_cell.angle_gamma   90.00
#
_symmetry.space_group_name_H-M   'P 1'
#
loop_
_entity.id
_entity.type
_entity.pdbx_description
1 polymer ?
#
loop_
_entity_poly.entity_id
_entity_poly.type
_entity_poly.pdbx_seq_one_letter_code
_entity_poly.pdbx_strand_id
1 'polypeptide(L)'
;KFDDASDIKITVSAHSSGNNYATFTTNADFWTPENVGGRLHLLTRQWQITEYISPTQVVVHTNGTYTLPNEAVSDWRECAFSTRRGWPRSITFHQDRLVFGGSRSWPAGIWLSRVGQHNNFDTGTGLDDEAIFISLLSAQRQQICTVVSSDSLQILTNVGEWAISSKPLTPSVVDIKQHTSVGSYVARY
;
A
#
# COMPACT_ATOMS: atom_id res chain seq x y z
N LYS A 1 0.04 4.39 4.91
CA LYS A 1 -1.03 5.32 5.29
C LYS A 1 -1.16 6.37 4.20
N PHE A 2 -2.34 6.59 3.68
CA PHE A 2 -2.59 7.74 2.81
C PHE A 2 -2.82 8.97 3.70
N ASP A 3 -2.12 10.07 3.42
CA ASP A 3 -2.16 11.29 4.24
C ASP A 3 -3.53 11.98 4.22
N ASP A 4 -4.33 11.73 3.17
CA ASP A 4 -5.70 12.20 3.05
C ASP A 4 -6.68 11.63 4.09
N ALA A 5 -6.26 10.60 4.82
CA ALA A 5 -7.04 9.97 5.87
C ALA A 5 -6.54 10.29 7.29
N SER A 6 -5.56 11.20 7.45
CA SER A 6 -4.93 11.49 8.76
C SER A 6 -5.93 11.99 9.81
N ASP A 7 -6.96 12.73 9.41
CA ASP A 7 -7.97 13.29 10.31
C ASP A 7 -9.25 12.44 10.39
N ILE A 8 -9.31 11.35 9.61
CA ILE A 8 -10.45 10.44 9.62
C ILE A 8 -10.32 9.47 10.79
N LYS A 9 -11.31 9.49 11.67
CA LYS A 9 -11.45 8.55 12.78
C LYS A 9 -12.52 7.51 12.46
N ILE A 10 -12.29 6.27 12.88
CA ILE A 10 -13.23 5.17 12.69
C ILE A 10 -13.84 4.79 14.04
N THR A 11 -15.15 4.87 14.14
CA THR A 11 -15.93 4.27 15.22
C THR A 11 -16.36 2.87 14.79
N VAL A 12 -16.12 1.88 15.64
CA VAL A 12 -16.42 0.48 15.38
C VAL A 12 -17.66 0.08 16.17
N SER A 13 -18.65 -0.48 15.50
CA SER A 13 -19.86 -1.04 16.13
C SER A 13 -20.09 -2.49 15.69
N ALA A 14 -20.80 -3.26 16.52
CA ALA A 14 -21.17 -4.62 16.18
C ALA A 14 -22.10 -4.64 14.95
N HIS A 15 -22.00 -5.68 14.15
CA HIS A 15 -22.87 -5.92 13.00
C HIS A 15 -23.70 -7.20 13.19
N SER A 16 -24.92 -7.20 12.69
CA SER A 16 -25.86 -8.31 12.83
C SER A 16 -25.44 -9.63 12.18
N SER A 17 -24.48 -9.57 11.24
CA SER A 17 -23.98 -10.77 10.52
C SER A 17 -23.10 -11.70 11.37
N GLY A 18 -22.72 -11.31 12.59
CA GLY A 18 -21.96 -12.15 13.51
C GLY A 18 -20.75 -11.48 14.16
N ASN A 19 -20.09 -12.19 15.05
CA ASN A 19 -18.99 -11.68 15.88
C ASN A 19 -17.68 -11.38 15.14
N ASN A 20 -17.60 -11.70 13.87
CA ASN A 20 -16.47 -11.40 12.98
C ASN A 20 -16.78 -10.30 11.95
N TYR A 21 -17.97 -9.69 12.04
CA TYR A 21 -18.40 -8.54 11.24
C TYR A 21 -18.53 -7.31 12.13
N ALA A 22 -18.20 -6.14 11.57
CA ALA A 22 -18.38 -4.86 12.22
C ALA A 22 -18.89 -3.82 11.22
N THR A 23 -19.52 -2.77 11.72
CA THR A 23 -19.78 -1.54 10.96
C THR A 23 -18.73 -0.51 11.34
N PHE A 24 -18.01 -0.01 10.35
CA PHE A 24 -17.09 1.11 10.51
C PHE A 24 -17.77 2.40 10.09
N THR A 25 -17.81 3.35 11.01
CA THR A 25 -18.36 4.68 10.76
C THR A 25 -17.24 5.71 10.87
N THR A 26 -17.04 6.49 9.81
CA THR A 26 -16.07 7.60 9.78
C THR A 26 -16.70 8.92 10.21
N ASN A 27 -15.91 9.80 10.78
CA ASN A 27 -16.33 11.14 11.20
C ASN A 27 -16.55 12.14 10.05
N ALA A 28 -16.19 11.77 8.82
CA ALA A 28 -16.41 12.54 7.60
C ALA A 28 -16.55 11.57 6.40
N ASP A 29 -17.01 12.09 5.27
CA ASP A 29 -17.14 11.33 4.01
C ASP A 29 -15.78 10.79 3.56
N PHE A 30 -15.68 9.48 3.44
CA PHE A 30 -14.44 8.80 3.03
C PHE A 30 -14.71 7.61 2.11
N TRP A 31 -15.73 6.82 2.41
CA TRP A 31 -15.98 5.57 1.68
C TRP A 31 -16.63 5.81 0.33
N THR A 32 -16.31 4.94 -0.61
CA THR A 32 -16.93 4.84 -1.93
C THR A 32 -17.25 3.38 -2.24
N PRO A 33 -18.16 3.08 -3.16
CA PRO A 33 -18.42 1.69 -3.57
C PRO A 33 -17.16 0.92 -4.02
N GLU A 34 -16.14 1.62 -4.55
CA GLU A 34 -14.86 1.03 -4.97
C GLU A 34 -13.99 0.54 -3.79
N ASN A 35 -14.32 0.87 -2.55
CA ASN A 35 -13.65 0.33 -1.38
C ASN A 35 -14.02 -1.13 -1.10
N VAL A 36 -15.17 -1.61 -1.61
CA VAL A 36 -15.63 -3.01 -1.41
C VAL A 36 -14.61 -3.98 -2.01
N GLY A 37 -14.29 -5.03 -1.24
CA GLY A 37 -13.20 -5.98 -1.54
C GLY A 37 -11.83 -5.51 -1.09
N GLY A 38 -11.65 -4.23 -0.81
CA GLY A 38 -10.43 -3.67 -0.25
C GLY A 38 -10.19 -4.13 1.19
N ARG A 39 -8.98 -3.91 1.66
CA ARG A 39 -8.57 -4.24 3.02
C ARG A 39 -8.04 -3.03 3.73
N LEU A 40 -8.20 -3.01 5.03
CA LEU A 40 -7.59 -2.01 5.90
C LEU A 40 -7.04 -2.67 7.17
N HIS A 41 -6.07 -2.02 7.76
CA HIS A 41 -5.52 -2.38 9.05
C HIS A 41 -6.01 -1.37 10.08
N LEU A 42 -6.67 -1.85 11.13
CA LEU A 42 -7.13 -1.03 12.25
C LEU A 42 -6.63 -1.66 13.53
N LEU A 43 -5.89 -0.89 14.31
CA LEU A 43 -5.15 -1.38 15.47
C LEU A 43 -4.20 -2.53 15.07
N THR A 44 -4.41 -3.72 15.63
CA THR A 44 -3.59 -4.91 15.36
C THR A 44 -4.20 -5.88 14.35
N ARG A 45 -5.31 -5.51 13.69
CA ARG A 45 -6.11 -6.43 12.85
C ARG A 45 -6.27 -5.95 11.43
N GLN A 46 -6.32 -6.91 10.54
CA GLN A 46 -6.72 -6.70 9.16
C GLN A 46 -8.22 -6.96 9.01
N TRP A 47 -8.88 -6.03 8.31
CA TRP A 47 -10.30 -6.07 8.00
C TRP A 47 -10.51 -6.00 6.50
N GLN A 48 -11.46 -6.77 5.98
CA GLN A 48 -11.90 -6.72 4.60
C GLN A 48 -13.22 -5.96 4.53
N ILE A 49 -13.34 -4.98 3.64
CA ILE A 49 -14.58 -4.27 3.39
C ILE A 49 -15.48 -5.17 2.55
N THR A 50 -16.63 -5.54 3.07
CA THR A 50 -17.57 -6.45 2.42
C THR A 50 -18.77 -5.74 1.81
N GLU A 51 -19.18 -4.60 2.38
CA GLU A 51 -20.33 -3.86 1.90
C GLU A 51 -20.13 -2.34 2.10
N TYR A 52 -20.60 -1.56 1.13
CA TYR A 52 -20.69 -0.11 1.20
C TYR A 52 -22.12 0.28 1.58
N ILE A 53 -22.29 1.04 2.65
CA ILE A 53 -23.60 1.55 3.10
C ILE A 53 -23.76 3.01 2.68
N SER A 54 -22.79 3.85 3.01
CA SER A 54 -22.83 5.30 2.76
C SER A 54 -21.41 5.88 2.69
N PRO A 55 -21.25 7.16 2.31
CA PRO A 55 -19.92 7.80 2.34
C PRO A 55 -19.22 7.75 3.71
N THR A 56 -19.98 7.57 4.78
CA THR A 56 -19.45 7.47 6.15
C THR A 56 -19.49 6.07 6.74
N GLN A 57 -20.11 5.07 6.07
CA GLN A 57 -20.32 3.75 6.65
C GLN A 57 -20.01 2.61 5.69
N VAL A 58 -19.30 1.60 6.20
CA VAL A 58 -19.04 0.32 5.53
C VAL A 58 -19.19 -0.84 6.50
N VAL A 59 -19.55 -2.02 5.96
CA VAL A 59 -19.46 -3.28 6.69
C VAL A 59 -18.10 -3.92 6.40
N VAL A 60 -17.48 -4.41 7.45
CA VAL A 60 -16.17 -5.07 7.39
C VAL A 60 -16.21 -6.43 8.04
N HIS A 61 -15.33 -7.31 7.60
CA HIS A 61 -15.13 -8.66 8.11
C HIS A 61 -13.67 -8.86 8.52
N THR A 62 -13.45 -9.59 9.62
CA THR A 62 -12.12 -10.01 10.08
C THR A 62 -12.09 -11.50 10.40
N ASN A 63 -10.91 -12.10 10.41
CA ASN A 63 -10.76 -13.48 10.87
C ASN A 63 -10.73 -13.51 12.40
N GLY A 64 -11.64 -14.31 12.99
CA GLY A 64 -11.77 -14.49 14.43
C GLY A 64 -12.58 -13.38 15.13
N THR A 65 -12.75 -13.56 16.42
CA THR A 65 -13.49 -12.62 17.28
C THR A 65 -12.67 -11.38 17.59
N TYR A 66 -13.33 -10.26 17.82
CA TYR A 66 -12.70 -8.97 18.18
C TYR A 66 -13.42 -8.33 19.37
N THR A 67 -12.71 -7.40 20.02
CA THR A 67 -13.29 -6.56 21.07
C THR A 67 -13.54 -5.17 20.48
N LEU A 68 -14.71 -4.63 20.71
CA LEU A 68 -15.08 -3.29 20.28
C LEU A 68 -14.19 -2.26 21.00
N PRO A 69 -13.55 -1.33 20.27
CA PRO A 69 -12.93 -0.17 20.90
C PRO A 69 -13.97 0.73 21.58
N ASN A 70 -13.66 1.27 22.74
CA ASN A 70 -14.55 2.18 23.46
C ASN A 70 -14.61 3.58 22.81
N GLU A 71 -13.63 3.93 22.00
CA GLU A 71 -13.50 5.24 21.38
C GLU A 71 -13.20 5.12 19.88
N ALA A 72 -13.38 6.24 19.16
CA ALA A 72 -13.03 6.32 17.75
C ALA A 72 -11.51 6.20 17.55
N VAL A 73 -11.12 5.33 16.62
CA VAL A 73 -9.72 4.97 16.35
C VAL A 73 -9.17 5.85 15.24
N SER A 74 -8.03 6.48 15.47
CA SER A 74 -7.27 7.24 14.46
C SER A 74 -6.11 6.43 13.87
N ASP A 75 -5.63 5.38 14.56
CA ASP A 75 -4.57 4.50 14.06
C ASP A 75 -5.16 3.39 13.18
N TRP A 76 -5.39 3.74 11.91
CA TRP A 76 -5.80 2.80 10.89
C TRP A 76 -5.11 3.11 9.56
N ARG A 77 -5.00 2.12 8.70
CA ARG A 77 -4.31 2.23 7.42
C ARG A 77 -5.09 1.47 6.35
N GLU A 78 -5.38 2.13 5.24
CA GLU A 78 -5.90 1.45 4.05
C GLU A 78 -4.76 0.70 3.34
N CYS A 79 -5.02 -0.51 2.85
CA CYS A 79 -4.04 -1.22 2.04
C CYS A 79 -3.73 -0.45 0.76
N ALA A 80 -2.48 -0.53 0.32
CA ALA A 80 -1.97 0.24 -0.82
C ALA A 80 -2.65 -0.14 -2.15
N PHE A 81 -3.19 -1.36 -2.24
CA PHE A 81 -3.77 -1.91 -3.45
C PHE A 81 -5.23 -2.28 -3.25
N SER A 82 -6.10 -1.75 -4.07
CA SER A 82 -7.54 -2.02 -4.11
C SER A 82 -8.12 -1.50 -5.43
N THR A 83 -9.39 -1.80 -5.69
CA THR A 83 -10.11 -1.22 -6.85
C THR A 83 -10.09 0.31 -6.80
N ARG A 84 -10.22 0.91 -5.61
CA ARG A 84 -10.13 2.36 -5.42
C ARG A 84 -8.72 2.91 -5.65
N ARG A 85 -7.68 2.26 -5.10
CA ARG A 85 -6.29 2.75 -5.09
C ARG A 85 -5.49 2.32 -6.33
N GLY A 86 -6.00 1.32 -7.05
CA GLY A 86 -5.33 0.69 -8.19
C GLY A 86 -4.41 -0.45 -7.77
N TRP A 87 -4.02 -1.23 -8.76
CA TRP A 87 -3.14 -2.38 -8.61
C TRP A 87 -1.73 -2.04 -9.09
N PRO A 88 -0.71 -2.81 -8.68
CA PRO A 88 0.66 -2.63 -9.17
C PRO A 88 0.72 -2.77 -10.69
N ARG A 89 1.53 -1.94 -11.34
CA ARG A 89 1.74 -1.98 -12.79
C ARG A 89 2.83 -2.95 -13.19
N SER A 90 3.79 -3.17 -12.32
CA SER A 90 4.93 -4.05 -12.56
C SER A 90 5.28 -4.83 -11.32
N ILE A 91 5.83 -6.04 -11.54
CA ILE A 91 6.22 -6.99 -10.51
C ILE A 91 7.55 -7.63 -10.88
N THR A 92 8.42 -7.83 -9.90
CA THR A 92 9.66 -8.60 -10.02
C THR A 92 10.08 -9.15 -8.67
N PHE A 93 11.13 -9.97 -8.65
CA PHE A 93 11.83 -10.37 -7.41
C PHE A 93 13.22 -9.75 -7.39
N HIS A 94 13.64 -9.26 -6.24
CA HIS A 94 14.99 -8.69 -6.05
C HIS A 94 15.46 -8.91 -4.62
N GLN A 95 16.66 -9.51 -4.45
CA GLN A 95 17.26 -9.81 -3.14
C GLN A 95 16.27 -10.47 -2.16
N ASP A 96 15.63 -11.57 -2.61
CA ASP A 96 14.64 -12.36 -1.86
C ASP A 96 13.41 -11.57 -1.37
N ARG A 97 13.08 -10.48 -2.07
CA ARG A 97 11.89 -9.67 -1.85
C ARG A 97 11.01 -9.66 -3.09
N LEU A 98 9.70 -9.75 -2.90
CA LEU A 98 8.74 -9.43 -3.95
C LEU A 98 8.64 -7.92 -4.10
N VAL A 99 8.77 -7.42 -5.32
CA VAL A 99 8.78 -5.99 -5.63
C VAL A 99 7.59 -5.63 -6.50
N PHE A 100 6.84 -4.62 -6.08
CA PHE A 100 5.79 -3.98 -6.86
C PHE A 100 6.18 -2.56 -7.24
N GLY A 101 5.91 -2.16 -8.49
CA GLY A 101 6.16 -0.82 -9.00
C GLY A 101 4.90 -0.14 -9.51
N GLY A 102 4.66 1.08 -9.03
CA GLY A 102 3.61 1.99 -9.47
C GLY A 102 2.18 1.48 -9.28
N SER A 103 1.29 2.36 -8.88
CA SER A 103 -0.16 2.12 -8.89
C SER A 103 -0.89 3.40 -9.32
N ARG A 104 -2.22 3.36 -9.43
CA ARG A 104 -3.01 4.54 -9.78
C ARG A 104 -2.84 5.66 -8.73
N SER A 105 -2.92 5.34 -7.45
CA SER A 105 -2.78 6.32 -6.37
C SER A 105 -1.33 6.66 -6.04
N TRP A 106 -0.39 5.77 -6.32
CA TRP A 106 1.06 5.96 -6.10
C TRP A 106 1.85 5.64 -7.37
N PRO A 107 1.79 6.51 -8.39
CA PRO A 107 2.43 6.23 -9.68
C PRO A 107 3.95 6.03 -9.59
N ALA A 108 4.60 6.71 -8.64
CA ALA A 108 6.03 6.63 -8.38
C ALA A 108 6.40 5.77 -7.16
N GLY A 109 5.46 4.99 -6.63
CA GLY A 109 5.66 4.14 -5.46
C GLY A 109 6.29 2.80 -5.81
N ILE A 110 7.18 2.33 -4.95
CA ILE A 110 7.82 1.01 -5.01
C ILE A 110 7.62 0.34 -3.66
N TRP A 111 7.13 -0.88 -3.66
CA TRP A 111 6.94 -1.70 -2.47
C TRP A 111 7.77 -2.95 -2.58
N LEU A 112 8.57 -3.22 -1.56
CA LEU A 112 9.34 -4.45 -1.44
C LEU A 112 8.86 -5.20 -0.21
N SER A 113 8.59 -6.48 -0.36
CA SER A 113 8.16 -7.34 0.74
C SER A 113 9.27 -7.52 1.78
N ARG A 114 8.91 -8.06 2.94
CA ARG A 114 9.87 -8.61 3.89
C ARG A 114 10.71 -9.71 3.20
N VAL A 115 11.98 -9.82 3.58
CA VAL A 115 12.91 -10.86 3.06
C VAL A 115 12.33 -12.24 3.32
N GLY A 116 12.23 -13.07 2.29
CA GLY A 116 11.68 -14.43 2.38
C GLY A 116 10.17 -14.54 2.67
N GLN A 117 9.48 -13.40 2.87
CA GLN A 117 8.04 -13.35 3.14
C GLN A 117 7.32 -12.50 2.11
N HIS A 118 7.15 -13.04 0.92
CA HIS A 118 6.72 -12.31 -0.28
C HIS A 118 5.28 -11.75 -0.23
N ASN A 119 4.48 -12.13 0.74
CA ASN A 119 3.14 -11.60 1.00
C ASN A 119 3.08 -10.60 2.17
N ASN A 120 4.22 -10.31 2.82
CA ASN A 120 4.29 -9.39 3.94
C ASN A 120 4.93 -8.07 3.51
N PHE A 121 4.13 -7.00 3.46
CA PHE A 121 4.53 -5.63 3.13
C PHE A 121 4.41 -4.68 4.32
N ASP A 122 4.39 -5.21 5.54
CA ASP A 122 4.43 -4.38 6.76
C ASP A 122 5.85 -3.86 6.97
N THR A 123 5.98 -2.53 6.95
CA THR A 123 7.27 -1.85 7.12
C THR A 123 7.79 -1.88 8.56
N GLY A 124 6.98 -2.34 9.50
CA GLY A 124 7.38 -2.59 10.90
C GLY A 124 8.07 -1.42 11.56
N THR A 125 9.22 -1.69 12.16
CA THR A 125 10.06 -0.73 12.90
C THR A 125 11.33 -0.32 12.16
N GLY A 126 11.56 -0.84 10.95
CA GLY A 126 12.73 -0.53 10.10
C GLY A 126 13.91 -1.48 10.29
N LEU A 127 13.65 -2.73 10.73
CA LEU A 127 14.68 -3.77 10.77
C LEU A 127 15.12 -4.16 9.35
N ASP A 128 16.33 -4.65 9.20
CA ASP A 128 16.97 -4.91 7.90
C ASP A 128 16.20 -5.89 7.00
N ASP A 129 15.46 -6.83 7.60
CA ASP A 129 14.64 -7.80 6.88
C ASP A 129 13.20 -7.33 6.61
N GLU A 130 12.77 -6.21 7.21
CA GLU A 130 11.40 -5.71 7.08
C GLU A 130 11.10 -5.14 5.68
N ALA A 131 9.81 -4.99 5.38
CA ALA A 131 9.35 -4.46 4.10
C ALA A 131 9.76 -3.00 3.91
N ILE A 132 9.92 -2.60 2.64
CA ILE A 132 10.38 -1.26 2.27
C ILE A 132 9.31 -0.61 1.39
N PHE A 133 8.99 0.65 1.67
CA PHE A 133 8.24 1.51 0.78
C PHE A 133 9.08 2.73 0.39
N ILE A 134 9.21 2.96 -0.91
CA ILE A 134 9.95 4.07 -1.49
C ILE A 134 9.02 4.83 -2.43
N SER A 135 9.01 6.15 -2.37
CA SER A 135 8.42 7.00 -3.38
C SER A 135 9.52 7.78 -4.09
N LEU A 136 9.58 7.66 -5.41
CA LEU A 136 10.54 8.43 -6.20
C LEU A 136 10.17 9.90 -6.14
N LEU A 137 11.07 10.73 -5.60
CA LEU A 137 10.90 12.17 -5.56
C LEU A 137 11.59 12.79 -6.76
N SER A 138 10.83 13.46 -7.61
CA SER A 138 11.31 14.17 -8.78
C SER A 138 10.57 15.48 -8.94
N ALA A 139 11.21 16.47 -9.56
CA ALA A 139 10.57 17.75 -9.92
C ALA A 139 9.45 17.57 -10.97
N GLN A 140 9.46 16.47 -11.70
CA GLN A 140 8.44 16.12 -12.70
C GLN A 140 7.51 15.04 -12.19
N ARG A 141 6.25 15.09 -12.64
CA ARG A 141 5.27 14.03 -12.35
C ARG A 141 5.68 12.76 -13.07
N GLN A 142 6.22 11.80 -12.34
CA GLN A 142 6.68 10.54 -12.89
C GLN A 142 5.78 9.36 -12.53
N GLN A 143 5.81 8.38 -13.42
CA GLN A 143 5.04 7.16 -13.30
C GLN A 143 5.94 5.98 -13.65
N ILE A 144 5.98 4.98 -12.77
CA ILE A 144 6.71 3.75 -13.01
C ILE A 144 6.01 2.97 -14.13
N CYS A 145 6.77 2.64 -15.15
CA CYS A 145 6.35 1.81 -16.28
C CYS A 145 6.64 0.34 -16.00
N THR A 146 7.87 0.07 -15.52
CA THR A 146 8.29 -1.28 -15.15
C THR A 146 9.42 -1.26 -14.13
N VAL A 147 9.55 -2.36 -13.40
CA VAL A 147 10.69 -2.67 -12.51
C VAL A 147 11.34 -3.95 -12.98
N VAL A 148 12.67 -3.96 -13.05
CA VAL A 148 13.47 -5.10 -13.54
C VAL A 148 14.60 -5.38 -12.58
N SER A 149 14.74 -6.64 -12.18
CA SER A 149 15.85 -7.08 -11.33
C SER A 149 17.04 -7.55 -12.19
N SER A 150 18.20 -7.02 -11.86
CA SER A 150 19.49 -7.46 -12.40
C SER A 150 20.51 -7.36 -11.25
N ASP A 151 21.73 -6.93 -11.49
CA ASP A 151 22.69 -6.59 -10.42
C ASP A 151 22.19 -5.48 -9.50
N SER A 152 21.37 -4.59 -10.02
CA SER A 152 20.60 -3.57 -9.31
C SER A 152 19.11 -3.71 -9.62
N LEU A 153 18.25 -3.15 -8.78
CA LEU A 153 16.83 -3.01 -9.09
C LEU A 153 16.67 -1.78 -10.00
N GLN A 154 16.36 -2.02 -11.27
CA GLN A 154 16.13 -0.98 -12.26
C GLN A 154 14.66 -0.57 -12.25
N ILE A 155 14.41 0.73 -12.32
CA ILE A 155 13.08 1.32 -12.28
C ILE A 155 12.95 2.25 -13.47
N LEU A 156 12.15 1.83 -14.45
CA LEU A 156 11.91 2.57 -15.67
C LEU A 156 10.63 3.39 -15.49
N THR A 157 10.74 4.71 -15.64
CA THR A 157 9.62 5.63 -15.54
C THR A 157 9.37 6.32 -16.88
N ASN A 158 8.23 7.01 -17.00
CA ASN A 158 7.91 7.78 -18.20
C ASN A 158 8.81 9.02 -18.43
N VAL A 159 9.66 9.40 -17.46
CA VAL A 159 10.52 10.59 -17.54
C VAL A 159 12.01 10.31 -17.24
N GLY A 160 12.37 9.07 -16.91
CA GLY A 160 13.74 8.72 -16.61
C GLY A 160 13.91 7.29 -16.11
N GLU A 161 15.14 6.87 -16.01
CA GLU A 161 15.54 5.55 -15.53
C GLU A 161 16.30 5.70 -14.22
N TRP A 162 15.94 4.88 -13.26
CA TRP A 162 16.50 4.86 -11.91
C TRP A 162 17.04 3.48 -11.57
N ALA A 163 18.02 3.43 -10.70
CA ALA A 163 18.49 2.17 -10.15
C ALA A 163 18.69 2.25 -8.64
N ILE A 164 18.40 1.15 -7.96
CA ILE A 164 18.76 0.91 -6.57
C ILE A 164 19.90 -0.12 -6.57
N SER A 165 21.08 0.32 -6.13
CA SER A 165 22.31 -0.48 -6.17
C SER A 165 22.73 -1.04 -4.82
N SER A 166 22.00 -0.75 -3.75
CA SER A 166 22.29 -1.20 -2.38
C SER A 166 22.38 -2.72 -2.28
N LYS A 167 23.45 -3.21 -1.68
CA LYS A 167 23.69 -4.64 -1.39
C LYS A 167 24.29 -4.77 0.03
N PRO A 168 23.54 -5.21 1.02
CA PRO A 168 22.11 -5.57 0.99
C PRO A 168 21.19 -4.35 0.87
N LEU A 169 20.02 -4.55 0.29
CA LEU A 169 18.94 -3.56 0.27
C LEU A 169 18.12 -3.72 1.55
N THR A 170 18.20 -2.70 2.42
CA THR A 170 17.50 -2.68 3.71
C THR A 170 16.70 -1.39 3.88
N PRO A 171 15.73 -1.30 4.81
CA PRO A 171 14.97 -0.07 5.05
C PRO A 171 15.86 1.15 5.36
N SER A 172 17.02 0.94 5.99
CA SER A 172 17.98 1.99 6.35
C SER A 172 19.00 2.29 5.26
N VAL A 173 19.19 1.38 4.29
CA VAL A 173 20.20 1.52 3.22
C VAL A 173 19.55 1.36 1.86
N VAL A 174 19.12 2.48 1.30
CA VAL A 174 18.53 2.58 -0.04
C VAL A 174 19.34 3.59 -0.85
N ASP A 175 20.30 3.11 -1.66
CA ASP A 175 21.03 3.95 -2.61
C ASP A 175 20.28 3.97 -3.95
N ILE A 176 19.46 5.00 -4.16
CA ILE A 176 18.68 5.20 -5.37
C ILE A 176 19.24 6.36 -6.19
N LYS A 177 19.52 6.11 -7.46
CA LYS A 177 20.10 7.11 -8.38
C LYS A 177 19.35 7.14 -9.70
N GLN A 178 19.16 8.34 -10.23
CA GLN A 178 18.70 8.52 -11.60
C GLN A 178 19.90 8.35 -12.53
N HIS A 179 19.76 7.48 -13.53
CA HIS A 179 20.79 7.20 -14.53
C HIS A 179 20.58 7.97 -15.83
N THR A 180 19.33 8.11 -16.23
CA THR A 180 18.97 8.85 -17.45
C THR A 180 17.75 9.74 -17.21
N SER A 181 17.59 10.75 -18.07
CA SER A 181 16.38 11.57 -18.15
C SER A 181 15.52 11.20 -19.37
N VAL A 182 15.79 10.05 -19.98
CA VAL A 182 15.00 9.52 -21.09
C VAL A 182 13.93 8.59 -20.54
N GLY A 183 12.67 8.92 -20.79
CA GLY A 183 11.54 8.15 -20.31
C GLY A 183 11.29 6.88 -21.14
N SER A 184 10.79 5.86 -20.45
CA SER A 184 10.29 4.63 -21.08
C SER A 184 8.84 4.80 -21.52
N TYR A 185 8.45 4.10 -22.58
CA TYR A 185 7.08 4.13 -23.07
C TYR A 185 6.15 3.33 -22.14
N VAL A 186 5.03 3.93 -21.76
CA VAL A 186 3.96 3.21 -21.04
C VAL A 186 3.15 2.43 -22.06
N ALA A 187 3.33 1.12 -22.12
CA ALA A 187 2.45 0.27 -22.91
C ALA A 187 1.00 0.44 -22.36
N ARG A 188 0.09 0.87 -23.22
CA ARG A 188 -1.36 0.87 -22.94
C ARG A 188 -1.87 -0.50 -23.36
N TYR A 189 -2.31 -1.27 -22.39
CA TYR A 189 -3.11 -2.47 -22.62
C TYR A 189 -4.57 -2.15 -22.41
#